data_6c6b36a6ff9a80555564b080250f6fa7
#
_entry.id   6c6b36a6ff9a80555564b080250f6fa7
#
_cell.length_a   1.000
_cell.length_b   1.000
_cell.length_c   1.000
_cell.angle_alpha   90.00
_cell.angle_beta   90.00
_cell.angle_gamma   90.00
#
_symmetry.space_group_name_H-M   'P 1'
#
loop_
_entity.id
_entity.type
_entity.pdbx_description
1 polymer ?
#
loop_
_entity_poly.entity_id
_entity_poly.type
_entity_poly.pdbx_seq_one_letter_code
_entity_poly.pdbx_strand_id
1 'polypeptide(L)'
;MNTEYKTDEKVLKKILRDNVISKKENDKLNVIIYYSNTKSKSLVMRNNLYKKKSRPIDQKNVIYKFKCPKDECIRQESVNNVYIGYTTCTLSRRLSMHLQNGAIKVHYENTHNEKIDRDTIVQCTKIEHRENDNGNP
;
A
#
# COMPACT_ATOMS: atom_id res chain seq x y z
N MET A 1 -34.06 8.45 -11.79
CA MET A 1 -33.87 9.05 -10.44
C MET A 1 -34.57 8.12 -9.46
N ASN A 2 -33.82 7.57 -8.52
CA ASN A 2 -34.30 6.46 -7.69
C ASN A 2 -35.41 6.90 -6.74
N THR A 3 -36.51 6.18 -6.69
CA THR A 3 -37.70 6.52 -5.88
C THR A 3 -37.42 6.54 -4.38
N GLU A 4 -36.46 5.77 -3.92
CA GLU A 4 -36.00 5.71 -2.52
C GLU A 4 -35.50 7.07 -2.00
N TYR A 5 -34.65 7.76 -2.76
CA TYR A 5 -34.11 9.07 -2.34
C TYR A 5 -35.21 10.13 -2.12
N LYS A 6 -36.30 10.10 -2.91
CA LYS A 6 -37.42 11.05 -2.71
C LYS A 6 -38.20 10.77 -1.42
N THR A 7 -38.27 9.51 -1.03
CA THR A 7 -38.94 9.10 0.21
C THR A 7 -38.10 9.52 1.42
N ASP A 8 -36.80 9.26 1.40
CA ASP A 8 -35.88 9.65 2.46
C ASP A 8 -35.81 11.17 2.63
N GLU A 9 -35.82 11.92 1.52
CA GLU A 9 -35.84 13.38 1.55
C GLU A 9 -37.12 13.93 2.24
N LYS A 10 -38.28 13.34 1.95
CA LYS A 10 -39.53 13.73 2.60
C LYS A 10 -39.50 13.45 4.09
N VAL A 11 -39.01 12.29 4.50
CA VAL A 11 -38.89 11.88 5.91
C VAL A 11 -37.96 12.83 6.65
N LEU A 12 -36.77 13.08 6.11
CA LEU A 12 -35.81 14.00 6.73
C LEU A 12 -36.37 15.44 6.85
N LYS A 13 -36.98 15.94 5.82
CA LYS A 13 -37.62 17.29 5.85
C LYS A 13 -38.74 17.35 6.87
N LYS A 14 -39.51 16.28 7.07
CA LYS A 14 -40.53 16.19 8.10
C LYS A 14 -39.91 16.21 9.50
N ILE A 15 -38.91 15.36 9.78
CA ILE A 15 -38.23 15.30 11.07
C ILE A 15 -37.63 16.67 11.43
N LEU A 16 -36.98 17.34 10.49
CA LEU A 16 -36.41 18.66 10.74
C LEU A 16 -37.48 19.72 11.03
N ARG A 17 -38.61 19.69 10.30
CA ARG A 17 -39.72 20.62 10.51
C ARG A 17 -40.38 20.43 11.88
N ASP A 18 -40.48 19.16 12.30
CA ASP A 18 -41.20 18.82 13.55
C ASP A 18 -40.30 19.06 14.79
N ASN A 19 -38.98 19.09 14.64
CA ASN A 19 -38.03 19.17 15.75
C ASN A 19 -37.17 20.45 15.80
N VAL A 20 -37.18 21.27 14.75
CA VAL A 20 -36.39 22.52 14.71
C VAL A 20 -37.31 23.70 14.87
N ILE A 21 -37.21 24.36 16.01
CA ILE A 21 -37.97 25.59 16.34
C ILE A 21 -37.12 26.79 15.96
N SER A 22 -37.64 27.66 15.08
CA SER A 22 -36.97 28.92 14.78
C SER A 22 -36.98 29.85 16.00
N LYS A 23 -35.87 30.50 16.29
CA LYS A 23 -35.78 31.52 17.35
C LYS A 23 -36.42 32.86 16.98
N LYS A 24 -36.69 33.07 15.71
CA LYS A 24 -37.33 34.30 15.18
C LYS A 24 -38.51 33.91 14.32
N GLU A 25 -39.62 34.62 14.48
CA GLU A 25 -40.90 34.34 13.81
C GLU A 25 -40.86 34.32 12.27
N ASN A 26 -39.84 34.94 11.66
CA ASN A 26 -39.68 35.05 10.22
C ASN A 26 -38.57 34.23 9.58
N ASP A 27 -37.86 33.42 10.37
CA ASP A 27 -36.78 32.58 9.84
C ASP A 27 -37.33 31.31 9.16
N LYS A 28 -37.24 31.28 7.83
CA LYS A 28 -37.56 30.07 7.06
C LYS A 28 -36.32 29.14 6.98
N LEU A 29 -36.43 27.92 7.54
CA LEU A 29 -35.42 26.91 7.40
C LEU A 29 -35.45 26.33 5.98
N ASN A 30 -34.44 26.64 5.18
CA ASN A 30 -34.21 26.01 3.89
C ASN A 30 -33.28 24.81 4.05
N VAL A 31 -33.86 23.61 3.88
CA VAL A 31 -33.07 22.34 3.96
C VAL A 31 -32.75 21.86 2.55
N ILE A 32 -31.46 21.81 2.25
CA ILE A 32 -30.95 21.26 1.00
C ILE A 32 -30.21 19.93 1.34
N ILE A 33 -30.67 18.83 0.75
CA ILE A 33 -30.11 17.50 0.98
C ILE A 33 -29.27 17.15 -0.21
N TYR A 34 -27.95 16.90 0.04
CA TYR A 34 -27.03 16.46 -0.97
C TYR A 34 -26.80 14.95 -0.85
N TYR A 35 -26.92 14.25 -1.95
CA TYR A 35 -26.60 12.83 -2.03
C TYR A 35 -25.21 12.66 -2.66
N SER A 36 -24.30 12.04 -1.92
CA SER A 36 -23.01 11.66 -2.46
C SER A 36 -23.10 10.27 -3.05
N ASN A 37 -23.14 10.17 -4.37
CA ASN A 37 -23.08 8.90 -5.06
C ASN A 37 -21.61 8.49 -5.26
N THR A 38 -21.24 7.32 -4.77
CA THR A 38 -19.99 6.69 -5.16
C THR A 38 -20.04 6.39 -6.65
N LYS A 39 -19.05 6.89 -7.41
CA LYS A 39 -18.96 6.60 -8.84
C LYS A 39 -19.02 5.10 -9.06
N SER A 40 -19.82 4.62 -10.01
CA SER A 40 -19.98 3.19 -10.36
C SER A 40 -18.63 2.49 -10.56
N LYS A 41 -17.65 3.20 -11.14
CA LYS A 41 -16.26 2.76 -11.26
C LYS A 41 -15.65 2.35 -9.92
N SER A 42 -15.90 3.09 -8.82
CA SER A 42 -15.33 2.76 -7.51
C SER A 42 -16.07 1.60 -6.83
N LEU A 43 -17.34 1.36 -7.15
CA LEU A 43 -18.09 0.19 -6.71
C LEU A 43 -17.60 -1.07 -7.44
N VAL A 44 -17.40 -1.00 -8.75
CA VAL A 44 -16.88 -2.11 -9.56
C VAL A 44 -15.43 -2.42 -9.18
N MET A 45 -14.60 -1.41 -8.92
CA MET A 45 -13.21 -1.61 -8.52
C MET A 45 -13.03 -2.02 -7.05
N ARG A 46 -13.99 -1.71 -6.17
CA ARG A 46 -13.99 -2.21 -4.78
C ARG A 46 -14.40 -3.67 -4.67
N ASN A 47 -15.18 -4.18 -5.62
CA ASN A 47 -15.42 -5.61 -5.70
C ASN A 47 -14.13 -6.29 -6.12
N ASN A 48 -13.40 -6.74 -5.16
CA ASN A 48 -12.11 -7.44 -5.11
C ASN A 48 -12.00 -8.69 -6.02
N LEU A 49 -12.69 -8.73 -7.14
CA LEU A 49 -12.61 -9.81 -8.12
C LEU A 49 -11.19 -9.94 -8.70
N TYR A 50 -10.35 -8.91 -8.54
CA TYR A 50 -8.93 -8.94 -8.90
C TYR A 50 -8.08 -8.26 -7.84
N LYS A 51 -8.06 -8.78 -6.60
CA LYS A 51 -6.85 -8.59 -5.80
C LYS A 51 -5.74 -9.32 -6.55
N LYS A 52 -5.08 -8.64 -7.49
CA LYS A 52 -3.77 -9.06 -7.95
C LYS A 52 -3.00 -9.36 -6.69
N LYS A 53 -2.62 -10.63 -6.46
CA LYS A 53 -1.68 -10.97 -5.39
C LYS A 53 -0.52 -10.00 -5.55
N SER A 54 -0.34 -9.11 -4.58
CA SER A 54 0.77 -8.16 -4.61
C SER A 54 2.03 -8.98 -4.74
N ARG A 55 2.84 -8.70 -5.76
CA ARG A 55 4.12 -9.38 -5.92
C ARG A 55 4.93 -9.16 -4.64
N PRO A 56 5.74 -10.12 -4.19
CA PRO A 56 6.58 -9.96 -3.00
C PRO A 56 7.38 -8.66 -3.02
N ILE A 57 7.85 -8.24 -4.19
CA ILE A 57 8.63 -7.03 -4.39
C ILE A 57 7.84 -5.72 -4.15
N ASP A 58 6.50 -5.74 -4.23
CA ASP A 58 5.64 -4.58 -4.01
C ASP A 58 5.25 -4.40 -2.53
N GLN A 59 5.69 -5.31 -1.66
CA GLN A 59 5.39 -5.28 -0.22
C GLN A 59 6.20 -4.20 0.50
N LYS A 60 5.59 -3.63 1.55
CA LYS A 60 6.18 -2.67 2.47
C LYS A 60 6.36 -3.30 3.86
N ASN A 61 7.09 -2.62 4.73
CA ASN A 61 7.31 -3.05 6.12
C ASN A 61 7.80 -4.50 6.19
N VAL A 62 8.88 -4.79 5.45
CA VAL A 62 9.42 -6.14 5.34
C VAL A 62 10.87 -6.22 5.78
N ILE A 63 11.21 -7.32 6.45
CA ILE A 63 12.58 -7.77 6.64
C ILE A 63 12.92 -8.70 5.48
N TYR A 64 14.00 -8.40 4.79
CA TYR A 64 14.45 -9.14 3.62
C TYR A 64 15.89 -9.59 3.77
N LYS A 65 16.19 -10.69 3.12
CA LYS A 65 17.51 -11.30 3.08
C LYS A 65 17.94 -11.45 1.63
N PHE A 66 19.08 -10.89 1.31
CA PHE A 66 19.79 -11.12 0.07
C PHE A 66 20.92 -12.11 0.30
N LYS A 67 21.09 -13.11 -0.56
CA LYS A 67 22.21 -14.03 -0.55
C LYS A 67 22.94 -13.96 -1.89
N CYS A 68 24.24 -13.70 -1.86
CA CYS A 68 25.05 -13.66 -3.07
C CYS A 68 25.04 -15.03 -3.78
N PRO A 69 24.69 -15.09 -5.08
CA PRO A 69 24.61 -16.35 -5.82
C PRO A 69 25.94 -16.82 -6.39
N LYS A 70 27.01 -16.05 -6.24
CA LYS A 70 28.33 -16.39 -6.80
C LYS A 70 28.98 -17.57 -6.07
N ASP A 71 29.54 -18.49 -6.83
CA ASP A 71 30.14 -19.72 -6.30
C ASP A 71 31.23 -19.45 -5.27
N GLU A 72 32.03 -18.41 -5.45
CA GLU A 72 33.05 -17.98 -4.51
C GLU A 72 32.45 -17.66 -3.13
N CYS A 73 31.35 -16.94 -3.09
CA CYS A 73 30.66 -16.62 -1.85
C CYS A 73 29.97 -17.83 -1.22
N ILE A 74 29.48 -18.77 -2.04
CA ILE A 74 28.82 -19.98 -1.57
C ILE A 74 29.82 -20.92 -0.90
N ARG A 75 31.04 -21.07 -1.48
CA ARG A 75 32.08 -21.97 -0.97
C ARG A 75 32.75 -21.49 0.31
N GLN A 76 32.88 -20.18 0.48
CA GLN A 76 33.60 -19.61 1.61
C GLN A 76 32.82 -19.57 2.91
N GLU A 77 31.49 -19.88 2.91
CA GLU A 77 30.59 -19.74 4.07
C GLU A 77 30.79 -18.43 4.86
N SER A 78 31.35 -17.41 4.20
CA SER A 78 31.73 -16.18 4.86
C SER A 78 30.47 -15.43 5.24
N VAL A 79 30.48 -14.84 6.42
CA VAL A 79 29.39 -13.99 6.95
C VAL A 79 29.03 -12.84 5.99
N ASN A 80 29.93 -12.50 5.09
CA ASN A 80 29.81 -11.36 4.16
C ASN A 80 28.99 -11.68 2.90
N ASN A 81 28.54 -12.91 2.69
CA ASN A 81 27.74 -13.29 1.52
C ASN A 81 26.23 -13.08 1.70
N VAL A 82 25.81 -12.70 2.89
CA VAL A 82 24.41 -12.50 3.27
C VAL A 82 24.19 -11.07 3.74
N TYR A 83 23.18 -10.43 3.21
CA TYR A 83 22.72 -9.12 3.66
C TYR A 83 21.29 -9.23 4.17
N ILE A 84 21.04 -8.77 5.38
CA ILE A 84 19.71 -8.67 5.98
C ILE A 84 19.38 -7.19 6.14
N GLY A 85 18.21 -6.80 5.66
CA GLY A 85 17.75 -5.42 5.73
C GLY A 85 16.27 -5.32 6.06
N TYR A 86 15.88 -4.15 6.58
CA TYR A 86 14.50 -3.77 6.80
C TYR A 86 14.13 -2.59 5.91
N THR A 87 12.89 -2.53 5.48
CA THR A 87 12.39 -1.40 4.71
C THR A 87 10.94 -1.08 5.02
N THR A 88 10.63 0.20 5.21
CA THR A 88 9.26 0.73 5.35
C THR A 88 8.64 1.07 3.99
N CYS A 89 9.47 1.35 2.99
CA CYS A 89 8.99 1.54 1.62
C CYS A 89 8.82 0.20 0.89
N THR A 90 8.38 0.20 -0.36
CA THR A 90 8.29 -1.03 -1.15
C THR A 90 9.67 -1.67 -1.31
N LEU A 91 9.73 -3.00 -1.23
CA LEU A 91 10.98 -3.75 -1.41
C LEU A 91 11.63 -3.41 -2.76
N SER A 92 10.83 -3.27 -3.83
CA SER A 92 11.30 -2.84 -5.15
C SER A 92 12.09 -1.54 -5.11
N ARG A 93 11.58 -0.53 -4.40
CA ARG A 93 12.27 0.75 -4.23
C ARG A 93 13.57 0.58 -3.44
N ARG A 94 13.53 -0.20 -2.36
CA ARG A 94 14.72 -0.47 -1.54
C ARG A 94 15.82 -1.17 -2.34
N LEU A 95 15.47 -2.17 -3.13
CA LEU A 95 16.44 -2.86 -4.00
C LEU A 95 17.03 -1.94 -5.06
N SER A 96 16.24 -1.01 -5.62
CA SER A 96 16.77 0.02 -6.54
C SER A 96 17.80 0.93 -5.86
N MET A 97 17.62 1.27 -4.58
CA MET A 97 18.62 2.03 -3.82
C MET A 97 19.91 1.22 -3.61
N HIS A 98 19.82 -0.09 -3.40
CA HIS A 98 21.01 -0.95 -3.32
C HIS A 98 21.79 -1.02 -4.62
N LEU A 99 21.14 -0.90 -5.78
CA LEU A 99 21.81 -0.84 -7.08
C LEU A 99 22.57 0.47 -7.28
N GLN A 100 22.15 1.55 -6.63
CA GLN A 100 22.82 2.85 -6.78
C GLN A 100 24.05 2.96 -5.88
N ASN A 101 23.89 2.78 -4.58
CA ASN A 101 24.95 2.99 -3.58
C ASN A 101 24.78 2.18 -2.30
N GLY A 102 24.16 1.00 -2.36
CA GLY A 102 23.91 0.17 -1.19
C GLY A 102 24.99 -0.89 -0.96
N ALA A 103 24.95 -1.53 0.22
CA ALA A 103 25.89 -2.56 0.64
C ALA A 103 26.02 -3.75 -0.34
N ILE A 104 24.90 -4.11 -1.01
CA ILE A 104 24.90 -5.20 -1.99
C ILE A 104 25.75 -4.83 -3.21
N LYS A 105 25.62 -3.59 -3.71
CA LYS A 105 26.47 -3.10 -4.80
C LYS A 105 27.94 -3.10 -4.41
N VAL A 106 28.25 -2.55 -3.24
CA VAL A 106 29.63 -2.49 -2.73
C VAL A 106 30.25 -3.90 -2.60
N HIS A 107 29.47 -4.87 -2.13
CA HIS A 107 29.91 -6.28 -2.09
C HIS A 107 30.27 -6.81 -3.48
N TYR A 108 29.39 -6.59 -4.48
CA TYR A 108 29.65 -7.07 -5.85
C TYR A 108 30.86 -6.40 -6.49
N GLU A 109 31.02 -5.09 -6.35
CA GLU A 109 32.15 -4.35 -6.89
C GLU A 109 33.49 -4.75 -6.24
N ASN A 110 33.49 -4.90 -4.91
CA ASN A 110 34.72 -5.19 -4.17
C ASN A 110 35.14 -6.68 -4.21
N THR A 111 34.16 -7.61 -4.20
CA THR A 111 34.43 -9.02 -4.11
C THR A 111 34.53 -9.68 -5.48
N HIS A 112 33.68 -9.25 -6.43
CA HIS A 112 33.57 -9.90 -7.74
C HIS A 112 34.06 -9.00 -8.88
N ASN A 113 34.39 -7.75 -8.60
CA ASN A 113 34.72 -6.73 -9.62
C ASN A 113 33.66 -6.62 -10.73
N GLU A 114 32.39 -6.84 -10.38
CA GLU A 114 31.26 -6.85 -11.29
C GLU A 114 30.16 -5.90 -10.78
N LYS A 115 29.28 -5.48 -11.70
CA LYS A 115 28.07 -4.74 -11.35
C LYS A 115 26.90 -5.71 -11.23
N ILE A 116 26.15 -5.61 -10.14
CA ILE A 116 24.90 -6.37 -9.99
C ILE A 116 23.79 -5.75 -10.82
N ASP A 117 23.04 -6.59 -11.52
CA ASP A 117 21.84 -6.19 -12.24
C ASP A 117 20.57 -6.28 -11.36
N ARG A 118 19.46 -5.71 -11.89
CA ARG A 118 18.19 -5.69 -11.17
C ARG A 118 17.57 -7.09 -11.02
N ASP A 119 17.70 -7.92 -12.03
CA ASP A 119 17.04 -9.22 -12.03
C ASP A 119 17.74 -10.16 -11.04
N THR A 120 19.04 -10.14 -11.00
CA THR A 120 19.85 -10.90 -10.02
C THR A 120 19.52 -10.48 -8.59
N ILE A 121 19.47 -9.18 -8.28
CA ILE A 121 19.17 -8.73 -6.91
C ILE A 121 17.76 -9.14 -6.48
N VAL A 122 16.78 -9.09 -7.39
CA VAL A 122 15.40 -9.50 -7.11
C VAL A 122 15.29 -11.01 -6.89
N GLN A 123 15.92 -11.82 -7.74
CA GLN A 123 15.87 -13.28 -7.63
C GLN A 123 16.57 -13.80 -6.36
N CYS A 124 17.65 -13.15 -5.96
CA CYS A 124 18.45 -13.54 -4.80
C CYS A 124 17.96 -12.93 -3.48
N THR A 125 16.87 -12.13 -3.51
CA THR A 125 16.26 -11.52 -2.33
C THR A 125 15.01 -12.28 -1.92
N LYS A 126 14.93 -12.68 -0.64
CA LYS A 126 13.75 -13.31 -0.03
C LYS A 126 13.22 -12.44 1.11
N ILE A 127 11.91 -12.44 1.29
CA ILE A 127 11.28 -11.82 2.45
C ILE A 127 11.29 -12.84 3.57
N GLU A 128 11.90 -12.49 4.70
CA GLU A 128 11.97 -13.31 5.90
C GLU A 128 10.79 -13.02 6.84
N HIS A 129 10.41 -11.76 6.97
CA HIS A 129 9.30 -11.35 7.81
C HIS A 129 8.56 -10.16 7.22
N ARG A 130 7.25 -10.12 7.45
CA ARG A 130 6.38 -8.99 7.10
C ARG A 130 5.67 -8.53 8.36
N GLU A 131 5.81 -7.27 8.68
CA GLU A 131 4.96 -6.63 9.66
C GLU A 131 3.55 -6.49 9.05
N ASN A 132 2.60 -7.20 9.63
CA ASN A 132 1.21 -7.03 9.23
C ASN A 132 0.79 -5.62 9.65
N ASP A 133 0.39 -4.80 8.69
CA ASP A 133 -0.43 -3.61 8.98
C ASP A 133 -1.78 -4.09 9.55
N ASN A 134 -1.77 -4.57 10.77
CA ASN A 134 -2.97 -4.63 11.58
C ASN A 134 -3.29 -3.18 11.90
N GLY A 135 -3.80 -2.49 10.88
CA GLY A 135 -4.44 -1.21 11.04
C GLY A 135 -5.50 -1.40 12.10
N ASN A 136 -5.26 -0.77 13.21
CA ASN A 136 -6.14 -0.65 14.35
C ASN A 136 -7.52 -0.14 13.87
N PRO A 137 -8.62 -0.55 14.51
CA PRO A 137 -10.00 -0.27 14.14
C PRO A 137 -10.33 1.20 14.06
#